data_2995eb46f95e7fd3dff1f82aad504991
#
_entry.id   2995eb46f95e7fd3dff1f82aad504991
#
_cell.length_a   1.000
_cell.length_b   1.000
_cell.length_c   1.000
_cell.angle_alpha   90.00
_cell.angle_beta   90.00
_cell.angle_gamma   90.00
#
_symmetry.space_group_name_H-M   'P 1'
#
loop_
_entity.id
_entity.type
_entity.pdbx_description
1 polymer ?
#
loop_
_entity_poly.entity_id
_entity_poly.type
_entity_poly.pdbx_seq_one_letter_code
_entity_poly.pdbx_strand_id
1 'polypeptide(L)'
;MDQKSAGFKLSIFFCQQIDANQDAHRRALEKELGFKISFFPLPCSGRIEPLHLLRSLEGGADKVYLLACAEGSCRYQEGNIRARKRLSYAQTLIEEIGLEARRLELINMVSGNYKTIEEIVRELLAREADVEPSPLRTQIHKE
;
A
#
# COMPACT_ATOMS: atom_id res chain seq x y z
N MET A 1 -0.79 22.46 -12.76
CA MET A 1 -1.00 21.07 -12.37
C MET A 1 0.32 20.40 -12.05
N ASP A 2 0.34 19.68 -10.98
CA ASP A 2 1.55 19.02 -10.55
C ASP A 2 1.75 17.71 -11.31
N GLN A 3 2.77 17.66 -12.15
CA GLN A 3 3.07 16.46 -12.93
C GLN A 3 3.42 15.27 -12.05
N LYS A 4 4.07 15.52 -10.92
CA LYS A 4 4.41 14.48 -9.96
C LYS A 4 3.14 13.81 -9.46
N SER A 5 2.14 14.60 -9.08
CA SER A 5 0.88 14.08 -8.61
C SER A 5 0.14 13.31 -9.70
N ALA A 6 0.14 13.84 -10.92
CA ALA A 6 -0.57 13.23 -12.03
C ALA A 6 0.02 11.88 -12.41
N GLY A 7 1.33 11.70 -12.25
CA GLY A 7 1.99 10.46 -12.61
C GLY A 7 2.22 9.50 -11.44
N PHE A 8 1.84 9.90 -10.24
CA PHE A 8 2.14 9.12 -9.05
C PHE A 8 1.25 7.87 -8.97
N LYS A 9 1.88 6.72 -8.76
CA LYS A 9 1.18 5.44 -8.70
C LYS A 9 1.28 4.83 -7.32
N LEU A 10 0.14 4.37 -6.80
CA LEU A 10 0.04 3.74 -5.49
C LEU A 10 -0.39 2.29 -5.64
N SER A 11 0.19 1.42 -4.82
CA SER A 11 -0.29 0.05 -4.66
C SER A 11 -0.79 -0.11 -3.22
N ILE A 12 -1.97 -0.67 -3.06
CA ILE A 12 -2.61 -0.83 -1.77
C ILE A 12 -2.86 -2.31 -1.52
N PHE A 13 -2.09 -2.91 -0.62
CA PHE A 13 -2.36 -4.24 -0.10
C PHE A 13 -3.21 -4.07 1.16
N PHE A 14 -4.25 -4.85 1.31
CA PHE A 14 -5.13 -4.66 2.45
C PHE A 14 -5.73 -5.96 2.95
N CYS A 15 -5.93 -6.03 4.25
CA CYS A 15 -6.63 -7.14 4.87
C CYS A 15 -8.12 -7.01 4.56
N GLN A 16 -8.74 -8.07 4.03
CA GLN A 16 -10.16 -8.04 3.68
C GLN A 16 -11.06 -7.82 4.89
N GLN A 17 -10.53 -7.99 6.09
CA GLN A 17 -11.31 -7.86 7.31
C GLN A 17 -11.51 -6.41 7.76
N ILE A 18 -10.80 -5.46 7.16
CA ILE A 18 -10.87 -4.06 7.62
C ILE A 18 -12.09 -3.31 7.12
N ASP A 19 -12.74 -3.80 6.07
CA ASP A 19 -13.89 -3.12 5.47
C ASP A 19 -14.83 -4.15 4.86
N ALA A 20 -16.01 -4.29 5.44
CA ALA A 20 -16.99 -5.27 4.99
C ALA A 20 -17.49 -4.99 3.56
N ASN A 21 -17.45 -3.74 3.15
CA ASN A 21 -17.87 -3.32 1.80
C ASN A 21 -16.68 -2.94 0.92
N GLN A 22 -15.53 -3.55 1.16
CA GLN A 22 -14.31 -3.16 0.47
C GLN A 22 -14.42 -3.26 -1.05
N ASP A 23 -15.22 -4.21 -1.54
CA ASP A 23 -15.38 -4.38 -2.99
C ASP A 23 -15.98 -3.14 -3.64
N ALA A 24 -17.07 -2.64 -3.06
CA ALA A 24 -17.75 -1.46 -3.61
C ALA A 24 -16.87 -0.21 -3.48
N HIS A 25 -16.23 -0.04 -2.33
CA HIS A 25 -15.38 1.12 -2.08
C HIS A 25 -14.16 1.10 -2.99
N ARG A 26 -13.56 -0.06 -3.19
CA ARG A 26 -12.41 -0.22 -4.05
C ARG A 26 -12.76 0.09 -5.51
N ARG A 27 -13.90 -0.44 -5.98
CA ARG A 27 -14.32 -0.20 -7.36
C ARG A 27 -14.59 1.27 -7.63
N ALA A 28 -15.16 1.98 -6.67
CA ALA A 28 -15.41 3.41 -6.81
C ALA A 28 -14.10 4.17 -7.01
N LEU A 29 -13.08 3.82 -6.22
CA LEU A 29 -11.78 4.46 -6.33
C LEU A 29 -11.07 4.08 -7.63
N GLU A 30 -11.15 2.82 -8.03
CA GLU A 30 -10.55 2.38 -9.28
C GLU A 30 -11.15 3.11 -10.48
N LYS A 31 -12.46 3.31 -10.44
CA LYS A 31 -13.13 4.04 -11.51
C LYS A 31 -12.70 5.50 -11.57
N GLU A 32 -12.52 6.10 -10.41
CA GLU A 32 -12.12 7.51 -10.32
C GLU A 32 -10.66 7.73 -10.67
N LEU A 33 -9.77 6.87 -10.17
CA LEU A 33 -8.33 7.08 -10.25
C LEU A 33 -7.65 6.29 -11.36
N GLY A 34 -8.31 5.25 -11.85
CA GLY A 34 -7.78 4.44 -12.94
C GLY A 34 -6.50 3.74 -12.56
N PHE A 35 -5.54 3.73 -13.46
CA PHE A 35 -4.29 3.01 -13.27
C PHE A 35 -3.35 3.64 -12.24
N LYS A 36 -3.72 4.80 -11.69
CA LYS A 36 -2.92 5.44 -10.65
C LYS A 36 -2.97 4.69 -9.33
N ILE A 37 -3.92 3.79 -9.18
CA ILE A 37 -4.06 3.01 -7.96
C ILE A 37 -4.33 1.56 -8.31
N SER A 38 -3.70 0.66 -7.55
CA SER A 38 -3.94 -0.78 -7.68
C SER A 38 -4.22 -1.35 -6.30
N PHE A 39 -5.19 -2.24 -6.23
CA PHE A 39 -5.60 -2.86 -4.96
C PHE A 39 -5.32 -4.35 -4.97
N PHE A 40 -4.79 -4.85 -3.86
CA PHE A 40 -4.47 -6.27 -3.71
C PHE A 40 -5.06 -6.76 -2.39
N PRO A 41 -6.23 -7.44 -2.43
CA PRO A 41 -6.86 -7.93 -1.20
C PRO A 41 -6.13 -9.15 -0.65
N LEU A 42 -6.04 -9.21 0.67
CA LEU A 42 -5.42 -10.33 1.37
C LEU A 42 -6.43 -10.89 2.39
N PRO A 43 -6.53 -12.22 2.54
CA PRO A 43 -7.37 -12.78 3.60
C PRO A 43 -6.93 -12.28 4.98
N CYS A 44 -5.63 -12.03 5.14
CA CYS A 44 -5.05 -11.51 6.37
C CYS A 44 -3.76 -10.79 5.98
N SER A 45 -3.47 -9.68 6.66
CA SER A 45 -2.24 -8.94 6.37
C SER A 45 -0.99 -9.80 6.61
N GLY A 46 -1.09 -10.82 7.45
CA GLY A 46 0.02 -11.76 7.67
C GLY A 46 0.34 -12.64 6.49
N ARG A 47 -0.49 -12.60 5.43
CA ARG A 47 -0.21 -13.34 4.20
C ARG A 47 0.71 -12.60 3.26
N ILE A 48 1.03 -11.35 3.56
CA ILE A 48 1.92 -10.57 2.71
C ILE A 48 3.32 -11.20 2.71
N GLU A 49 3.92 -11.24 1.55
CA GLU A 49 5.31 -11.66 1.42
C GLU A 49 6.15 -10.47 0.99
N PRO A 50 7.40 -10.38 1.44
CA PRO A 50 8.26 -9.27 0.98
C PRO A 50 8.31 -9.17 -0.53
N LEU A 51 8.27 -10.31 -1.22
CA LEU A 51 8.32 -10.34 -2.68
C LEU A 51 7.15 -9.61 -3.32
N HIS A 52 5.96 -9.69 -2.72
CA HIS A 52 4.79 -8.97 -3.25
C HIS A 52 5.03 -7.47 -3.24
N LEU A 53 5.59 -6.96 -2.15
CA LEU A 53 5.88 -5.54 -2.00
C LEU A 53 6.95 -5.10 -3.00
N LEU A 54 7.99 -5.91 -3.13
CA LEU A 54 9.10 -5.61 -4.03
C LEU A 54 8.63 -5.60 -5.49
N ARG A 55 7.77 -6.56 -5.84
CA ARG A 55 7.23 -6.62 -7.21
C ARG A 55 6.38 -5.41 -7.56
N SER A 56 5.63 -4.88 -6.59
CA SER A 56 4.85 -3.68 -6.83
C SER A 56 5.75 -2.50 -7.15
N LEU A 57 6.84 -2.36 -6.42
CA LEU A 57 7.81 -1.30 -6.70
C LEU A 57 8.49 -1.50 -8.05
N GLU A 58 8.86 -2.75 -8.35
CA GLU A 58 9.48 -3.09 -9.62
C GLU A 58 8.53 -2.78 -10.79
N GLY A 59 7.23 -3.00 -10.57
CA GLY A 59 6.22 -2.72 -11.58
C GLY A 59 5.89 -1.26 -11.75
N GLY A 60 6.55 -0.37 -11.03
CA GLY A 60 6.41 1.06 -11.23
C GLY A 60 5.62 1.81 -10.18
N ALA A 61 5.21 1.15 -9.09
CA ALA A 61 4.54 1.87 -8.01
C ALA A 61 5.52 2.81 -7.35
N ASP A 62 5.08 4.02 -7.09
CA ASP A 62 5.91 5.02 -6.41
C ASP A 62 5.88 4.81 -4.91
N LYS A 63 4.73 4.34 -4.41
CA LYS A 63 4.58 4.05 -2.99
C LYS A 63 3.62 2.88 -2.82
N VAL A 64 3.89 2.06 -1.81
CA VAL A 64 3.11 0.86 -1.50
C VAL A 64 2.65 0.94 -0.05
N TYR A 65 1.36 0.78 0.17
CA TYR A 65 0.78 0.77 1.51
C TYR A 65 0.25 -0.62 1.83
N LEU A 66 0.44 -1.03 3.08
CA LEU A 66 -0.17 -2.25 3.59
C LEU A 66 -1.14 -1.85 4.71
N LEU A 67 -2.43 -2.05 4.47
CA LEU A 67 -3.47 -1.70 5.43
C LEU A 67 -3.79 -2.94 6.26
N ALA A 68 -3.61 -2.85 7.57
CA ALA A 68 -3.76 -3.98 8.47
C ALA A 68 -4.75 -3.68 9.58
N CYS A 69 -5.30 -4.73 10.19
CA CYS A 69 -6.16 -4.60 11.35
C CYS A 69 -5.40 -3.95 12.50
N ALA A 70 -6.13 -3.39 13.45
CA ALA A 70 -5.52 -2.84 14.67
C ALA A 70 -4.78 -3.97 15.39
N GLU A 71 -3.63 -3.65 15.98
CA GLU A 71 -2.88 -4.63 16.74
C GLU A 71 -3.72 -5.12 17.89
N GLY A 72 -3.67 -6.44 18.13
CA GLY A 72 -4.46 -7.07 19.18
C GLY A 72 -5.87 -7.45 18.76
N SER A 73 -6.34 -7.00 17.60
CA SER A 73 -7.68 -7.35 17.11
C SER A 73 -7.65 -8.07 15.77
N CYS A 74 -6.49 -8.57 15.38
CA CYS A 74 -6.36 -9.34 14.16
C CYS A 74 -7.08 -10.69 14.33
N ARG A 75 -7.91 -11.04 13.35
CA ARG A 75 -8.66 -12.30 13.38
C ARG A 75 -7.73 -13.51 13.45
N TYR A 76 -6.56 -13.42 12.85
CA TYR A 76 -5.58 -14.49 12.81
C TYR A 76 -4.43 -14.23 13.80
N GLN A 77 -4.73 -13.57 14.88
CA GLN A 77 -3.82 -13.29 15.99
C GLN A 77 -2.55 -12.55 15.57
N GLU A 78 -1.53 -13.27 15.15
CA GLU A 78 -0.23 -12.67 14.86
C GLU A 78 -0.08 -12.14 13.43
N GLY A 79 -1.17 -12.10 12.66
CA GLY A 79 -1.11 -11.69 11.27
C GLY A 79 -0.50 -10.31 11.07
N ASN A 80 -0.94 -9.31 11.86
CA ASN A 80 -0.43 -7.95 11.70
C ASN A 80 1.00 -7.82 12.24
N ILE A 81 1.40 -8.67 13.19
CA ILE A 81 2.78 -8.69 13.66
C ILE A 81 3.70 -9.21 12.57
N ARG A 82 3.29 -10.29 11.89
CA ARG A 82 4.03 -10.84 10.76
C ARG A 82 4.13 -9.82 9.64
N ALA A 83 3.03 -9.11 9.37
CA ALA A 83 3.01 -8.11 8.31
C ALA A 83 4.04 -7.03 8.57
N ARG A 84 4.13 -6.56 9.82
CA ARG A 84 5.11 -5.54 10.17
C ARG A 84 6.53 -6.04 9.97
N LYS A 85 6.81 -7.26 10.41
CA LYS A 85 8.16 -7.83 10.27
C LYS A 85 8.56 -7.99 8.81
N ARG A 86 7.63 -8.47 7.98
CA ARG A 86 7.91 -8.69 6.58
C ARG A 86 8.07 -7.37 5.82
N LEU A 87 7.27 -6.37 6.18
CA LEU A 87 7.39 -5.06 5.57
C LEU A 87 8.73 -4.42 5.96
N SER A 88 9.13 -4.53 7.23
CA SER A 88 10.42 -4.02 7.67
C SER A 88 11.58 -4.68 6.93
N TYR A 89 11.48 -5.98 6.70
CA TYR A 89 12.50 -6.69 5.95
C TYR A 89 12.57 -6.17 4.51
N ALA A 90 11.41 -5.98 3.87
CA ALA A 90 11.38 -5.45 2.52
C ALA A 90 11.95 -4.04 2.47
N GLN A 91 11.68 -3.22 3.49
CA GLN A 91 12.26 -1.88 3.57
C GLN A 91 13.79 -1.94 3.62
N THR A 92 14.33 -2.88 4.36
CA THR A 92 15.77 -3.07 4.42
C THR A 92 16.33 -3.41 3.04
N LEU A 93 15.64 -4.28 2.31
CA LEU A 93 16.10 -4.69 0.99
C LEU A 93 16.11 -3.53 0.00
N ILE A 94 15.07 -2.69 0.01
CA ILE A 94 15.04 -1.59 -0.96
C ILE A 94 16.03 -0.50 -0.62
N GLU A 95 16.38 -0.34 0.66
CA GLU A 95 17.41 0.61 1.04
C GLU A 95 18.76 0.21 0.47
N GLU A 96 19.01 -1.08 0.37
CA GLU A 96 20.29 -1.59 -0.17
C GLU A 96 20.46 -1.21 -1.64
N ILE A 97 19.38 -1.02 -2.36
CA ILE A 97 19.46 -0.63 -3.78
C ILE A 97 19.18 0.87 -3.99
N GLY A 98 19.12 1.63 -2.89
CA GLY A 98 19.03 3.08 -2.98
C GLY A 98 17.64 3.65 -2.99
N LEU A 99 16.60 2.87 -2.71
CA LEU A 99 15.25 3.38 -2.60
C LEU A 99 14.92 3.71 -1.15
N GLU A 100 14.11 4.74 -0.96
CA GLU A 100 13.74 5.15 0.38
C GLU A 100 12.82 4.12 1.04
N ALA A 101 13.09 3.79 2.31
CA ALA A 101 12.27 2.83 3.05
C ALA A 101 10.81 3.25 3.13
N ARG A 102 10.54 4.55 3.18
CA ARG A 102 9.18 5.06 3.30
C ARG A 102 8.31 4.84 2.05
N ARG A 103 8.88 4.25 1.00
CA ARG A 103 8.09 3.83 -0.15
C ARG A 103 7.21 2.63 0.18
N LEU A 104 7.51 1.94 1.28
CA LEU A 104 6.70 0.86 1.83
C LEU A 104 6.23 1.30 3.21
N GLU A 105 4.92 1.38 3.41
CA GLU A 105 4.39 1.87 4.68
C GLU A 105 3.24 1.00 5.16
N LEU A 106 3.25 0.68 6.46
CA LEU A 106 2.19 -0.08 7.10
C LEU A 106 1.24 0.88 7.83
N ILE A 107 -0.04 0.74 7.56
CA ILE A 107 -1.08 1.53 8.23
C ILE A 107 -1.94 0.57 9.03
N ASN A 108 -1.89 0.66 10.35
CA ASN A 108 -2.76 -0.13 11.22
C ASN A 108 -4.05 0.63 11.48
N MET A 109 -5.17 -0.09 11.44
CA MET A 109 -6.44 0.50 11.83
C MET A 109 -6.44 0.74 13.35
N VAL A 110 -7.19 1.75 13.78
CA VAL A 110 -7.35 2.02 15.21
C VAL A 110 -8.53 1.20 15.72
N SER A 111 -8.30 0.43 16.79
CA SER A 111 -9.34 -0.39 17.39
C SER A 111 -10.55 0.47 17.75
N GLY A 112 -11.74 0.01 17.35
CA GLY A 112 -12.98 0.73 17.64
C GLY A 112 -13.26 1.91 16.73
N ASN A 113 -12.40 2.18 15.78
CA ASN A 113 -12.57 3.31 14.87
C ASN A 113 -12.08 2.94 13.49
N TYR A 114 -12.68 1.91 12.92
CA TYR A 114 -12.31 1.47 11.58
C TYR A 114 -12.89 2.39 10.53
N LYS A 115 -12.08 2.70 9.54
CA LYS A 115 -12.47 3.52 8.39
C LYS A 115 -12.66 2.61 7.19
N THR A 116 -13.45 3.08 6.22
CA THR A 116 -13.58 2.36 4.96
C THR A 116 -12.31 2.52 4.15
N ILE A 117 -12.12 1.63 3.19
CA ILE A 117 -10.97 1.74 2.28
C ILE A 117 -11.00 3.09 1.56
N GLU A 118 -12.19 3.55 1.16
CA GLU A 118 -12.31 4.83 0.49
C GLU A 118 -11.82 5.97 1.38
N GLU A 119 -12.23 5.99 2.64
CA GLU A 119 -11.79 7.03 3.57
C GLU A 119 -10.28 7.02 3.76
N ILE A 120 -9.72 5.83 3.94
CA ILE A 120 -8.28 5.70 4.16
C ILE A 120 -7.50 6.18 2.94
N VAL A 121 -7.90 5.74 1.75
CA VAL A 121 -7.19 6.10 0.54
C VAL A 121 -7.27 7.60 0.27
N ARG A 122 -8.42 8.21 0.53
CA ARG A 122 -8.53 9.66 0.35
C ARG A 122 -7.64 10.42 1.32
N GLU A 123 -7.47 9.92 2.53
CA GLU A 123 -6.52 10.51 3.48
C GLU A 123 -5.09 10.37 2.98
N LEU A 124 -4.76 9.21 2.41
CA LEU A 124 -3.42 9.00 1.87
C LEU A 124 -3.15 9.88 0.66
N LEU A 125 -4.16 10.07 -0.19
CA LEU A 125 -4.03 10.94 -1.35
C LEU A 125 -3.91 12.41 -0.94
N ALA A 126 -4.51 12.80 0.18
CA ALA A 126 -4.43 14.16 0.68
C ALA A 126 -3.06 14.49 1.26
N ARG A 127 -2.29 13.49 1.65
CA ARG A 127 -0.92 13.69 2.08
C ARG A 127 -0.09 14.04 0.87
N GLU A 128 0.84 14.95 1.05
CA GLU A 128 1.78 15.21 -0.03
C GLU A 128 2.70 14.00 -0.16
N ALA A 129 3.07 13.70 -1.39
CA ALA A 129 4.01 12.62 -1.62
C ALA A 129 5.32 12.94 -0.93
N ASP A 130 5.78 12.04 -0.07
CA ASP A 130 7.02 12.21 0.67
C ASP A 130 8.19 11.53 -0.05
N VAL A 131 7.97 11.06 -1.26
CA VAL A 131 9.01 10.45 -2.09
C VAL A 131 8.90 11.01 -3.51
N GLU A 132 10.00 11.01 -4.21
CA GLU A 132 10.01 11.36 -5.62
C GLU A 132 9.46 10.21 -6.45
N PRO A 133 9.00 10.45 -7.69
CA PRO A 133 8.60 9.35 -8.55
C PRO A 133 9.69 8.30 -8.65
N SER A 134 9.28 7.04 -8.68
CA SER A 134 10.24 5.94 -8.62
C SER A 134 11.15 5.93 -9.83
N PRO A 135 12.47 5.80 -9.65
CA PRO A 135 13.38 5.65 -10.77
C PRO A 135 13.13 4.37 -11.57
N LEU A 136 12.54 3.36 -10.92
CA LEU A 136 12.24 2.11 -11.62
C LEU A 136 11.15 2.30 -12.66
N ARG A 137 10.21 3.20 -12.41
CA ARG A 137 9.15 3.49 -13.37
C ARG A 137 9.71 4.05 -14.68
N THR A 138 10.74 4.86 -14.59
CA THR A 138 11.38 5.42 -15.77
C THR A 138 11.95 4.32 -16.66
N GLN A 139 12.56 3.31 -16.05
CA GLN A 139 13.13 2.19 -16.79
C GLN A 139 12.04 1.40 -17.53
N ILE A 140 10.90 1.20 -16.88
CA ILE A 140 9.78 0.49 -17.47
C ILE A 140 9.27 1.23 -18.70
N HIS A 141 9.16 2.55 -18.62
CA HIS A 141 8.61 3.36 -19.70
C HIS A 141 9.54 3.47 -20.90
N LYS A 142 10.79 3.10 -20.74
CA LYS A 142 11.75 3.14 -21.85
C LYS A 142 11.61 1.95 -22.80
N GLU A 143 10.89 0.95 -22.36
CA GLU A 143 10.60 -0.21 -23.19
C GLU A 143 9.32 0.01 -23.97
#